data_248e781587795bbb2fa3df0ad29139d3
#
_entry.id   248e781587795bbb2fa3df0ad29139d3
#
_cell.length_a   1.000
_cell.length_b   1.000
_cell.length_c   1.000
_cell.angle_alpha   90.00
_cell.angle_beta   90.00
_cell.angle_gamma   90.00
#
_symmetry.space_group_name_H-M   'P 1'
#
loop_
_entity.id
_entity.type
_entity.pdbx_description
1 polymer ?
#
loop_
_entity_poly.entity_id
_entity_poly.type
_entity_poly.pdbx_seq_one_letter_code
_entity_poly.pdbx_strand_id
1 'polypeptide(L)'
;SMTSVTSIPPAKTMSALASLLLGGAVLGAVSVQGWLPSASRAQSRSAPSGLSRQSFVAAAVERSGPAVVTLETARTVTSSGMTGLPKGLLMDPLFRHFFGVPGASAPRSRVQRGQGSGVIFDAEGLVLTNAHVVEGADTLQVELTDGRSVEAKVVGKDSLTDLAVVRLEGKGPWPIAALGDSDRLKVGDWAIAVGNPYGLENTVTMGIISNLNRNVAQLGISGKRLDLIQTDAAINPGNSGGPLLNAEGEVIGINTLVRSGPGAGLGFAIPINRARSIAQQLVNK
;
A
#
# COMPACT_ATOMS: atom_id res chain seq x y z
N SER A 1 38.72 36.70 22.87
CA SER A 1 39.59 35.95 23.75
C SER A 1 39.45 34.45 23.44
N MET A 2 40.41 33.97 22.67
CA MET A 2 41.55 33.13 23.09
C MET A 2 41.08 31.72 23.53
N THR A 3 41.18 30.76 22.63
CA THR A 3 42.26 29.79 22.35
C THR A 3 42.48 28.75 23.45
N SER A 4 42.36 27.48 23.18
CA SER A 4 43.52 26.60 23.33
C SER A 4 43.27 25.28 22.58
N VAL A 5 44.23 24.98 21.71
CA VAL A 5 44.52 23.72 21.01
C VAL A 5 45.35 22.88 21.98
N THR A 6 45.02 21.61 22.15
CA THR A 6 45.90 20.66 22.88
C THR A 6 46.32 19.55 21.92
N SER A 7 47.63 19.47 21.77
CA SER A 7 48.41 18.60 20.89
C SER A 7 48.59 17.18 21.47
N ILE A 8 48.65 16.19 20.58
CA ILE A 8 48.99 14.78 20.84
C ILE A 8 50.50 14.61 20.66
N PRO A 9 51.21 13.91 21.56
CA PRO A 9 52.61 13.56 21.37
C PRO A 9 52.81 12.20 20.68
N PRO A 10 54.01 11.98 20.04
CA PRO A 10 54.29 10.82 19.17
C PRO A 10 54.80 9.60 19.91
N ALA A 11 54.65 8.45 19.23
CA ALA A 11 55.11 7.12 19.66
C ALA A 11 56.62 6.99 19.59
N LYS A 12 57.18 6.36 20.62
CA LYS A 12 58.61 5.96 20.70
C LYS A 12 58.79 4.51 20.24
N THR A 13 59.63 4.36 19.27
CA THR A 13 60.29 3.12 18.83
C THR A 13 61.32 2.66 19.87
N MET A 14 61.35 1.39 20.20
CA MET A 14 62.48 0.76 20.85
C MET A 14 62.89 -0.53 20.09
N SER A 15 64.12 -0.47 19.58
CA SER A 15 64.90 -1.54 19.03
C SER A 15 65.87 -2.07 20.11
N ALA A 16 66.10 -3.35 20.21
CA ALA A 16 67.28 -4.01 20.75
C ALA A 16 67.05 -5.53 20.79
N LEU A 17 67.84 -6.33 20.41
CA LEU A 17 69.21 -6.71 20.19
C LEU A 17 69.28 -8.24 20.35
N ALA A 18 69.97 -8.85 19.44
CA ALA A 18 70.28 -10.25 19.38
C ALA A 18 71.26 -10.71 20.49
N SER A 19 71.18 -11.95 20.92
CA SER A 19 72.31 -12.69 21.45
C SER A 19 72.14 -14.18 21.20
N LEU A 20 73.17 -14.68 20.53
CA LEU A 20 73.53 -16.07 20.27
C LEU A 20 73.89 -16.83 21.55
N LEU A 21 73.49 -18.08 21.66
CA LEU A 21 74.34 -19.13 22.32
C LEU A 21 74.00 -20.50 21.74
N LEU A 22 75.08 -21.11 21.21
CA LEU A 22 75.19 -22.51 20.81
C LEU A 22 75.23 -23.43 22.02
N GLY A 23 74.70 -24.62 21.88
CA GLY A 23 75.03 -25.69 22.84
C GLY A 23 74.18 -26.95 22.71
N GLY A 24 74.71 -27.99 22.11
CA GLY A 24 74.56 -29.36 22.58
C GLY A 24 73.44 -30.24 21.97
N ALA A 25 73.87 -31.11 21.10
CA ALA A 25 73.11 -32.25 20.60
C ALA A 25 72.86 -33.31 21.68
N VAL A 26 71.66 -33.88 21.76
CA VAL A 26 71.46 -35.30 22.11
C VAL A 26 70.22 -35.80 21.37
N LEU A 27 70.46 -36.87 20.60
CA LEU A 27 69.47 -37.66 19.93
C LEU A 27 68.48 -38.32 20.85
N GLY A 28 67.21 -38.04 20.67
CA GLY A 28 66.10 -38.78 21.21
C GLY A 28 64.98 -38.83 20.22
N ALA A 29 64.99 -39.86 19.37
CA ALA A 29 63.87 -40.14 18.49
C ALA A 29 62.65 -40.59 19.31
N VAL A 30 61.76 -39.71 19.61
CA VAL A 30 60.41 -40.07 20.04
C VAL A 30 59.48 -39.75 18.89
N SER A 31 59.03 -40.82 18.24
CA SER A 31 57.95 -40.75 17.25
C SER A 31 56.66 -40.33 17.89
N VAL A 32 56.38 -39.02 17.89
CA VAL A 32 55.05 -38.51 18.15
C VAL A 32 54.24 -38.61 16.88
N GLN A 33 53.66 -39.81 16.68
CA GLN A 33 52.62 -39.98 15.68
C GLN A 33 51.40 -39.18 16.11
N GLY A 34 51.08 -38.19 15.33
CA GLY A 34 49.73 -37.87 14.94
C GLY A 34 48.78 -37.35 15.96
N TRP A 35 48.81 -36.07 16.18
CA TRP A 35 47.59 -35.31 16.43
C TRP A 35 47.66 -33.97 15.67
N LEU A 36 47.61 -34.09 14.34
CA LEU A 36 47.19 -32.94 13.56
C LEU A 36 45.68 -32.96 13.58
N PRO A 37 45.01 -31.91 14.16
CA PRO A 37 43.61 -31.81 13.99
C PRO A 37 43.33 -31.74 12.48
N SER A 38 42.57 -32.70 11.98
CA SER A 38 42.03 -32.63 10.60
C SER A 38 41.46 -31.25 10.40
N ALA A 39 42.10 -30.48 9.51
CA ALA A 39 41.51 -29.23 9.07
C ALA A 39 40.12 -29.59 8.56
N SER A 40 39.11 -29.36 9.42
CA SER A 40 37.73 -29.41 9.04
C SER A 40 37.64 -28.51 7.82
N ARG A 41 37.51 -29.08 6.63
CA ARG A 41 37.14 -28.34 5.46
C ARG A 41 35.84 -27.65 5.87
N ALA A 42 35.94 -26.38 6.21
CA ALA A 42 34.78 -25.52 6.26
C ALA A 42 34.11 -25.69 4.88
N GLN A 43 33.08 -26.53 4.86
CA GLN A 43 32.20 -26.53 3.71
C GLN A 43 31.77 -25.09 3.57
N SER A 44 32.25 -24.45 2.51
CA SER A 44 31.68 -23.20 2.05
C SER A 44 30.21 -23.50 1.91
N ARG A 45 29.43 -23.17 2.93
CA ARG A 45 28.00 -22.98 2.73
C ARG A 45 27.93 -21.95 1.63
N SER A 46 27.67 -22.39 0.42
CA SER A 46 27.26 -21.51 -0.66
C SER A 46 26.24 -20.60 -0.02
N ALA A 47 26.55 -19.30 0.07
CA ALA A 47 25.59 -18.30 0.46
C ALA A 47 24.32 -18.61 -0.34
N PRO A 48 23.13 -18.58 0.29
CA PRO A 48 21.91 -18.82 -0.45
C PRO A 48 21.94 -17.90 -1.66
N SER A 49 21.97 -18.53 -2.82
CA SER A 49 22.10 -17.90 -4.12
C SER A 49 20.97 -16.89 -4.26
N GLY A 50 21.34 -15.59 -4.18
CA GLY A 50 20.48 -14.51 -4.58
C GLY A 50 19.30 -14.26 -3.64
N LEU A 51 19.50 -13.44 -2.62
CA LEU A 51 18.44 -12.51 -2.25
C LEU A 51 18.12 -11.74 -3.53
N SER A 52 16.98 -12.06 -4.15
CA SER A 52 16.48 -11.27 -5.28
C SER A 52 16.50 -9.81 -4.81
N ARG A 53 17.15 -8.92 -5.57
CA ARG A 53 17.12 -7.48 -5.26
C ARG A 53 15.70 -6.92 -5.35
N GLN A 54 14.83 -7.62 -6.05
CA GLN A 54 13.43 -7.28 -6.20
C GLN A 54 12.64 -7.88 -5.05
N SER A 55 11.98 -7.03 -4.26
CA SER A 55 11.08 -7.47 -3.21
C SER A 55 9.81 -8.09 -3.82
N PHE A 56 9.17 -9.01 -3.11
CA PHE A 56 7.89 -9.56 -3.53
C PHE A 56 6.81 -8.46 -3.66
N VAL A 57 6.92 -7.38 -2.89
CA VAL A 57 6.04 -6.21 -3.00
C VAL A 57 6.20 -5.55 -4.35
N ALA A 58 7.46 -5.33 -4.81
CA ALA A 58 7.71 -4.78 -6.14
C ALA A 58 7.13 -5.67 -7.24
N ALA A 59 7.30 -7.00 -7.13
CA ALA A 59 6.73 -7.95 -8.08
C ALA A 59 5.20 -7.94 -8.09
N ALA A 60 4.55 -7.85 -6.91
CA ALA A 60 3.11 -7.75 -6.80
C ALA A 60 2.57 -6.47 -7.45
N VAL A 61 3.24 -5.33 -7.21
CA VAL A 61 2.88 -4.03 -7.80
C VAL A 61 3.14 -4.01 -9.31
N GLU A 62 4.23 -4.59 -9.79
CA GLU A 62 4.52 -4.72 -11.22
C GLU A 62 3.40 -5.49 -11.96
N ARG A 63 2.85 -6.52 -11.32
CA ARG A 63 1.74 -7.32 -11.87
C ARG A 63 0.43 -6.55 -11.96
N SER A 64 0.01 -5.89 -10.89
CA SER A 64 -1.34 -5.29 -10.79
C SER A 64 -1.34 -3.77 -10.89
N GLY A 65 -0.21 -3.10 -10.72
CA GLY A 65 -0.07 -1.65 -10.80
C GLY A 65 -0.59 -1.03 -12.09
N PRO A 66 -0.36 -1.62 -13.27
CA PRO A 66 -0.92 -1.10 -14.52
C PRO A 66 -2.44 -0.99 -14.53
N ALA A 67 -3.14 -1.83 -13.76
CA ALA A 67 -4.60 -1.80 -13.64
C ALA A 67 -5.11 -0.83 -12.57
N VAL A 68 -4.23 -0.23 -11.78
CA VAL A 68 -4.60 0.76 -10.77
C VAL A 68 -4.69 2.13 -11.43
N VAL A 69 -5.80 2.80 -11.23
CA VAL A 69 -6.11 4.07 -11.89
C VAL A 69 -6.40 5.17 -10.88
N THR A 70 -6.21 6.42 -11.31
CA THR A 70 -6.70 7.60 -10.61
C THR A 70 -8.08 7.96 -11.13
N LEU A 71 -9.00 8.27 -10.23
CA LEU A 71 -10.28 8.86 -10.56
C LEU A 71 -10.28 10.32 -10.14
N GLU A 72 -10.49 11.21 -11.10
CA GLU A 72 -10.68 12.65 -10.86
C GLU A 72 -12.15 13.00 -11.08
N THR A 73 -12.74 13.62 -10.08
CA THR A 73 -14.13 14.03 -10.12
C THR A 73 -14.24 15.55 -10.06
N ALA A 74 -15.17 16.12 -10.81
CA ALA A 74 -15.55 17.51 -10.65
C ALA A 74 -17.05 17.61 -10.40
N ARG A 75 -17.42 18.46 -9.45
CA ARG A 75 -18.79 18.73 -9.06
C ARG A 75 -19.01 20.22 -8.92
N THR A 76 -20.06 20.71 -9.53
CA THR A 76 -20.50 22.09 -9.37
C THR A 76 -21.40 22.20 -8.13
N VAL A 77 -20.90 22.86 -7.10
CA VAL A 77 -21.66 23.09 -5.87
C VAL A 77 -22.25 24.50 -5.95
N THR A 78 -23.56 24.58 -6.16
CA THR A 78 -24.34 25.79 -5.85
C THR A 78 -24.65 25.78 -4.35
N SER A 79 -24.47 26.87 -3.65
CA SER A 79 -24.50 26.99 -2.20
C SER A 79 -25.91 26.82 -1.60
N SER A 80 -26.59 25.73 -1.91
CA SER A 80 -27.81 25.31 -1.20
C SER A 80 -27.48 23.99 -0.51
N GLY A 81 -27.13 24.09 0.77
CA GLY A 81 -26.91 23.03 1.75
C GLY A 81 -26.62 21.62 1.24
N MET A 82 -25.47 21.07 1.59
CA MET A 82 -25.16 19.64 1.44
C MET A 82 -26.17 18.80 2.27
N THR A 83 -27.35 18.52 1.70
CA THR A 83 -28.32 17.59 2.21
C THR A 83 -28.10 16.26 1.51
N GLY A 84 -27.45 15.30 2.18
CA GLY A 84 -27.34 13.94 1.65
C GLY A 84 -26.16 13.11 2.14
N LEU A 85 -25.09 13.72 2.61
CA LEU A 85 -23.97 12.95 3.16
C LEU A 85 -24.18 12.67 4.65
N PRO A 86 -23.84 11.47 5.14
CA PRO A 86 -23.88 11.16 6.56
C PRO A 86 -23.04 12.17 7.35
N LYS A 87 -23.60 12.73 8.41
CA LYS A 87 -22.91 13.73 9.27
C LYS A 87 -21.55 13.26 9.78
N GLY A 88 -21.39 11.96 10.02
CA GLY A 88 -20.12 11.37 10.44
C GLY A 88 -19.00 11.50 9.38
N LEU A 89 -19.33 11.43 8.09
CA LEU A 89 -18.37 11.60 7.01
C LEU A 89 -17.94 13.06 6.86
N LEU A 90 -18.86 14.01 7.07
CA LEU A 90 -18.57 15.44 7.05
C LEU A 90 -17.70 15.90 8.23
N MET A 91 -17.69 15.15 9.31
CA MET A 91 -16.87 15.42 10.50
C MET A 91 -15.48 14.79 10.41
N ASP A 92 -15.25 13.89 9.46
CA ASP A 92 -13.92 13.28 9.25
C ASP A 92 -12.93 14.33 8.73
N PRO A 93 -11.83 14.61 9.45
CA PRO A 93 -10.81 15.59 9.02
C PRO A 93 -10.19 15.26 7.68
N LEU A 94 -10.02 13.95 7.35
CA LEU A 94 -9.46 13.49 6.09
C LEU A 94 -10.44 13.73 4.94
N PHE A 95 -11.72 13.40 5.15
CA PHE A 95 -12.75 13.69 4.16
C PHE A 95 -12.85 15.20 3.88
N ARG A 96 -12.81 16.03 4.93
CA ARG A 96 -12.82 17.50 4.81
C ARG A 96 -11.61 18.03 4.05
N HIS A 97 -10.44 17.46 4.27
CA HIS A 97 -9.21 17.87 3.59
C HIS A 97 -9.26 17.56 2.08
N PHE A 98 -9.82 16.41 1.71
CA PHE A 98 -9.88 15.94 0.33
C PHE A 98 -11.03 16.53 -0.49
N PHE A 99 -12.20 16.63 0.11
CA PHE A 99 -13.42 17.04 -0.59
C PHE A 99 -13.84 18.49 -0.26
N GLY A 100 -13.09 19.17 0.60
CA GLY A 100 -13.35 20.53 1.04
C GLY A 100 -14.73 20.68 1.72
N VAL A 101 -14.78 21.38 2.85
CA VAL A 101 -16.07 21.80 3.42
C VAL A 101 -16.33 23.24 2.97
N PRO A 102 -17.45 23.54 2.32
CA PRO A 102 -17.78 24.93 1.98
C PRO A 102 -17.89 25.77 3.24
N GLY A 103 -17.00 26.74 3.41
CA GLY A 103 -17.17 27.82 4.39
C GLY A 103 -18.42 28.64 4.02
N ALA A 104 -19.19 29.06 5.03
CA ALA A 104 -20.34 29.92 4.87
C ALA A 104 -19.91 31.26 4.23
N SER A 105 -20.07 31.41 2.94
CA SER A 105 -19.92 32.68 2.22
C SER A 105 -20.76 32.63 0.94
N ALA A 106 -21.42 33.70 0.64
CA ALA A 106 -22.31 34.04 -0.47
C ALA A 106 -22.46 33.10 -1.69
N PRO A 107 -23.61 33.06 -2.39
CA PRO A 107 -23.93 32.10 -3.43
C PRO A 107 -23.04 32.27 -4.67
N ARG A 108 -21.98 31.50 -4.74
CA ARG A 108 -21.13 31.37 -5.93
C ARG A 108 -21.08 29.91 -6.31
N SER A 109 -21.37 29.59 -7.56
CA SER A 109 -21.13 28.26 -8.09
C SER A 109 -19.61 28.01 -8.04
N ARG A 110 -19.20 26.98 -7.31
CA ARG A 110 -17.80 26.58 -7.17
C ARG A 110 -17.64 25.17 -7.68
N VAL A 111 -16.68 24.95 -8.56
CA VAL A 111 -16.29 23.59 -8.96
C VAL A 111 -15.45 23.00 -7.82
N GLN A 112 -15.96 21.97 -7.22
CA GLN A 112 -15.25 21.14 -6.25
C GLN A 112 -14.64 19.96 -6.99
N ARG A 113 -13.35 19.73 -6.82
CA ARG A 113 -12.63 18.58 -7.36
C ARG A 113 -12.39 17.57 -6.26
N GLY A 114 -12.57 16.30 -6.59
CA GLY A 114 -12.24 15.15 -5.76
C GLY A 114 -11.30 14.22 -6.51
N GLN A 115 -10.57 13.42 -5.76
CA GLN A 115 -9.64 12.45 -6.31
C GLN A 115 -9.68 11.16 -5.48
N GLY A 116 -9.53 10.02 -6.12
CA GLY A 116 -9.43 8.71 -5.52
C GLY A 116 -8.73 7.73 -6.45
N SER A 117 -8.61 6.50 -6.00
CA SER A 117 -8.08 5.41 -6.82
C SER A 117 -9.17 4.41 -7.21
N GLY A 118 -8.86 3.58 -8.18
CA GLY A 118 -9.69 2.46 -8.60
C GLY A 118 -8.84 1.33 -9.17
N VAL A 119 -9.47 0.21 -9.46
CA VAL A 119 -8.81 -0.92 -10.11
C VAL A 119 -9.67 -1.46 -11.25
N ILE A 120 -9.07 -1.60 -12.43
CA ILE A 120 -9.70 -2.19 -13.60
C ILE A 120 -9.74 -3.71 -13.39
N PHE A 121 -10.92 -4.30 -13.41
CA PHE A 121 -11.13 -5.72 -13.12
C PHE A 121 -11.76 -6.52 -14.29
N ASP A 122 -12.08 -5.85 -15.37
CA ASP A 122 -12.75 -6.46 -16.53
C ASP A 122 -12.23 -5.89 -17.85
N ALA A 123 -12.25 -6.72 -18.91
CA ALA A 123 -11.78 -6.36 -20.25
C ALA A 123 -12.62 -5.28 -20.94
N GLU A 124 -13.85 -5.08 -20.51
CA GLU A 124 -14.73 -4.02 -20.99
C GLU A 124 -14.45 -2.65 -20.36
N GLY A 125 -13.41 -2.56 -19.52
CA GLY A 125 -13.02 -1.34 -18.86
C GLY A 125 -13.87 -1.01 -17.63
N LEU A 126 -14.33 -2.03 -16.91
CA LEU A 126 -14.98 -1.84 -15.62
C LEU A 126 -13.95 -1.62 -14.51
N VAL A 127 -14.19 -0.60 -13.71
CA VAL A 127 -13.32 -0.18 -12.59
C VAL A 127 -14.12 -0.30 -11.30
N LEU A 128 -13.52 -0.96 -10.29
CA LEU A 128 -13.98 -0.91 -8.91
C LEU A 128 -13.36 0.29 -8.21
N THR A 129 -14.18 1.01 -7.44
CA THR A 129 -13.75 2.12 -6.56
C THR A 129 -14.74 2.27 -5.40
N ASN A 130 -14.54 3.27 -4.55
CA ASN A 130 -15.50 3.58 -3.49
C ASN A 130 -16.65 4.47 -3.99
N ALA A 131 -17.84 4.27 -3.40
CA ALA A 131 -19.00 5.08 -3.72
C ALA A 131 -18.80 6.57 -3.38
N HIS A 132 -18.11 6.85 -2.25
CA HIS A 132 -17.83 8.22 -1.83
C HIS A 132 -16.89 8.97 -2.81
N VAL A 133 -16.03 8.26 -3.56
CA VAL A 133 -15.14 8.86 -4.56
C VAL A 133 -15.94 9.46 -5.71
N VAL A 134 -17.00 8.78 -6.15
CA VAL A 134 -17.83 9.18 -7.30
C VAL A 134 -19.12 9.90 -6.90
N GLU A 135 -19.33 10.13 -5.61
CA GLU A 135 -20.58 10.71 -5.09
C GLU A 135 -20.79 12.14 -5.57
N GLY A 136 -21.90 12.34 -6.31
CA GLY A 136 -22.30 13.66 -6.82
C GLY A 136 -21.34 14.24 -7.87
N ALA A 137 -20.50 13.44 -8.51
CA ALA A 137 -19.64 13.89 -9.59
C ALA A 137 -20.48 14.24 -10.83
N ASP A 138 -20.28 15.44 -11.38
CA ASP A 138 -20.83 15.85 -12.67
C ASP A 138 -19.99 15.30 -13.82
N THR A 139 -18.67 15.23 -13.61
CA THR A 139 -17.71 14.67 -14.57
C THR A 139 -16.75 13.74 -13.87
N LEU A 140 -16.33 12.70 -14.56
CA LEU A 140 -15.39 11.71 -14.08
C LEU A 140 -14.34 11.44 -15.16
N GLN A 141 -13.10 11.74 -14.83
CA GLN A 141 -11.91 11.42 -15.63
C GLN A 141 -11.13 10.31 -14.95
N VAL A 142 -10.58 9.41 -15.73
CA VAL A 142 -9.76 8.32 -15.22
C VAL A 142 -8.40 8.37 -15.90
N GLU A 143 -7.34 8.45 -15.07
CA GLU A 143 -5.97 8.44 -15.53
C GLU A 143 -5.34 7.08 -15.28
N LEU A 144 -4.77 6.50 -16.33
CA LEU A 144 -4.04 5.24 -16.30
C LEU A 144 -2.54 5.49 -16.09
N THR A 145 -1.85 4.52 -15.56
CA THR A 145 -0.39 4.58 -15.34
C THR A 145 0.43 4.68 -16.64
N ASP A 146 -0.15 4.34 -17.79
CA ASP A 146 0.46 4.50 -19.10
C ASP A 146 0.30 5.91 -19.70
N GLY A 147 -0.30 6.83 -18.94
CA GLY A 147 -0.51 8.23 -19.32
C GLY A 147 -1.80 8.50 -20.10
N ARG A 148 -2.63 7.48 -20.36
CA ARG A 148 -3.94 7.70 -20.95
C ARG A 148 -4.87 8.35 -19.94
N SER A 149 -5.61 9.39 -20.37
CA SER A 149 -6.71 9.98 -19.62
C SER A 149 -7.99 9.78 -20.40
N VAL A 150 -8.99 9.19 -19.80
CA VAL A 150 -10.26 8.84 -20.47
C VAL A 150 -11.45 9.27 -19.62
N GLU A 151 -12.52 9.66 -20.27
CA GLU A 151 -13.80 9.87 -19.59
C GLU A 151 -14.35 8.54 -19.06
N ALA A 152 -15.13 8.62 -18.01
CA ALA A 152 -15.76 7.46 -17.43
C ALA A 152 -17.18 7.77 -16.95
N LYS A 153 -17.99 6.72 -16.85
CA LYS A 153 -19.37 6.80 -16.35
C LYS A 153 -19.59 5.88 -15.18
N VAL A 154 -20.31 6.37 -14.18
CA VAL A 154 -20.76 5.55 -13.08
C VAL A 154 -21.82 4.59 -13.57
N VAL A 155 -21.53 3.29 -13.56
CA VAL A 155 -22.48 2.21 -13.90
C VAL A 155 -23.45 2.01 -12.76
N GLY A 156 -22.96 2.02 -11.53
CA GLY A 156 -23.75 1.89 -10.33
C GLY A 156 -22.94 2.13 -9.08
N LYS A 157 -23.62 2.46 -8.01
CA LYS A 157 -23.02 2.66 -6.69
C LYS A 157 -23.91 2.10 -5.58
N ASP A 158 -23.29 1.68 -4.50
CA ASP A 158 -23.93 1.24 -3.27
C ASP A 158 -23.30 1.97 -2.08
N SER A 159 -24.00 2.98 -1.58
CA SER A 159 -23.52 3.79 -0.46
C SER A 159 -23.49 3.01 0.86
N LEU A 160 -24.25 1.90 1.00
CA LEU A 160 -24.22 1.06 2.20
C LEU A 160 -22.91 0.30 2.33
N THR A 161 -22.40 -0.17 1.21
CA THR A 161 -21.13 -0.91 1.15
C THR A 161 -19.94 -0.04 0.77
N ASP A 162 -20.19 1.21 0.39
CA ASP A 162 -19.19 2.15 -0.10
C ASP A 162 -18.48 1.68 -1.37
N LEU A 163 -19.21 1.01 -2.26
CA LEU A 163 -18.69 0.48 -3.51
C LEU A 163 -19.34 1.14 -4.72
N ALA A 164 -18.57 1.38 -5.75
CA ALA A 164 -19.04 1.82 -7.05
C ALA A 164 -18.35 1.07 -8.17
N VAL A 165 -19.05 0.93 -9.30
CA VAL A 165 -18.54 0.47 -10.56
C VAL A 165 -18.59 1.60 -11.56
N VAL A 166 -17.48 1.83 -12.23
CA VAL A 166 -17.30 2.84 -13.25
C VAL A 166 -16.92 2.14 -14.55
N ARG A 167 -17.39 2.63 -15.68
CA ARG A 167 -17.01 2.16 -17.02
C ARG A 167 -16.15 3.21 -17.70
N LEU A 168 -14.98 2.81 -18.16
CA LEU A 168 -14.10 3.64 -18.99
C LEU A 168 -14.73 3.83 -20.38
N GLU A 169 -14.72 5.06 -20.88
CA GLU A 169 -15.14 5.37 -22.24
C GLU A 169 -13.93 5.36 -23.15
N GLY A 170 -14.02 4.65 -24.27
CA GLY A 170 -12.94 4.52 -25.23
C GLY A 170 -12.66 3.09 -25.64
N LYS A 171 -11.52 2.92 -26.30
CA LYS A 171 -11.12 1.60 -26.82
C LYS A 171 -9.95 1.05 -25.99
N GLY A 172 -10.11 -0.19 -25.54
CA GLY A 172 -9.01 -0.96 -24.94
C GLY A 172 -7.84 -1.22 -25.92
N PRO A 173 -6.90 -2.05 -25.56
CA PRO A 173 -6.98 -2.97 -24.42
C PRO A 173 -6.80 -2.23 -23.09
N TRP A 174 -7.50 -2.74 -22.08
CA TRP A 174 -7.36 -2.26 -20.70
C TRP A 174 -6.48 -3.22 -19.90
N PRO A 175 -5.54 -2.73 -19.08
CA PRO A 175 -4.84 -3.58 -18.12
C PRO A 175 -5.84 -4.07 -17.06
N ILE A 176 -5.81 -5.37 -16.74
CA ILE A 176 -6.76 -5.99 -15.82
C ILE A 176 -6.00 -6.57 -14.63
N ALA A 177 -6.44 -6.25 -13.41
CA ALA A 177 -5.93 -6.88 -12.21
C ALA A 177 -6.57 -8.26 -11.99
N ALA A 178 -5.75 -9.21 -11.58
CA ALA A 178 -6.24 -10.50 -11.13
C ALA A 178 -6.96 -10.35 -9.79
N LEU A 179 -8.19 -10.87 -9.69
CA LEU A 179 -8.93 -10.90 -8.43
C LEU A 179 -8.63 -12.20 -7.69
N GLY A 180 -8.17 -12.07 -6.44
CA GLY A 180 -7.92 -13.18 -5.54
C GLY A 180 -9.18 -13.72 -4.87
N ASP A 181 -9.00 -14.38 -3.75
CA ASP A 181 -10.06 -14.99 -2.95
C ASP A 181 -9.97 -14.52 -1.50
N SER A 182 -10.84 -13.58 -1.10
CA SER A 182 -10.84 -13.02 0.26
C SER A 182 -11.32 -13.99 1.34
N ASP A 183 -11.99 -15.10 0.97
CA ASP A 183 -12.46 -16.07 1.94
C ASP A 183 -11.33 -17.02 2.41
N ARG A 184 -10.20 -17.04 1.69
CA ARG A 184 -9.02 -17.82 2.03
C ARG A 184 -7.99 -17.07 2.88
N LEU A 185 -8.20 -15.78 3.12
CA LEU A 185 -7.29 -14.95 3.89
C LEU A 185 -7.17 -15.40 5.34
N LYS A 186 -5.98 -15.20 5.89
CA LYS A 186 -5.66 -15.44 7.29
C LYS A 186 -5.06 -14.19 7.92
N VAL A 187 -5.29 -14.01 9.20
CA VAL A 187 -4.58 -12.99 9.98
C VAL A 187 -3.08 -13.29 9.92
N GLY A 188 -2.30 -12.28 9.59
CA GLY A 188 -0.87 -12.39 9.36
C GLY A 188 -0.46 -12.49 7.88
N ASP A 189 -1.38 -12.71 6.95
CA ASP A 189 -1.08 -12.66 5.52
C ASP A 189 -0.62 -11.26 5.11
N TRP A 190 0.24 -11.17 4.11
CA TRP A 190 0.71 -9.89 3.58
C TRP A 190 -0.43 -9.09 2.95
N ALA A 191 -0.42 -7.80 3.20
CA ALA A 191 -1.36 -6.83 2.65
C ALA A 191 -0.60 -5.67 2.03
N ILE A 192 -0.79 -5.45 0.73
CA ILE A 192 -0.12 -4.39 -0.03
C ILE A 192 -1.21 -3.46 -0.55
N ALA A 193 -1.30 -2.25 0.01
CA ALA A 193 -2.25 -1.26 -0.46
C ALA A 193 -1.61 -0.43 -1.57
N VAL A 194 -2.32 -0.31 -2.69
CA VAL A 194 -1.87 0.43 -3.86
C VAL A 194 -2.89 1.49 -4.22
N GLY A 195 -2.40 2.66 -4.59
CA GLY A 195 -3.19 3.76 -5.14
C GLY A 195 -2.37 4.53 -6.15
N ASN A 196 -3.04 5.34 -6.93
CA ASN A 196 -2.40 6.23 -7.90
C ASN A 196 -2.92 7.66 -7.73
N PRO A 197 -2.52 8.36 -6.66
CA PRO A 197 -3.14 9.63 -6.29
C PRO A 197 -2.89 10.78 -7.28
N TYR A 198 -1.95 10.64 -8.19
CA TYR A 198 -1.56 11.71 -9.11
C TYR A 198 -1.45 11.26 -10.56
N GLY A 199 -1.92 10.06 -10.89
CA GLY A 199 -1.94 9.53 -12.25
C GLY A 199 -0.57 9.15 -12.86
N LEU A 200 0.52 9.44 -12.17
CA LEU A 200 1.88 9.27 -12.70
C LEU A 200 2.60 8.05 -12.13
N GLU A 201 2.43 7.78 -10.83
CA GLU A 201 3.13 6.69 -10.14
C GLU A 201 2.27 6.10 -9.03
N ASN A 202 2.33 4.77 -8.88
CA ASN A 202 1.64 4.08 -7.80
C ASN A 202 2.26 4.42 -6.45
N THR A 203 1.42 4.81 -5.50
CA THR A 203 1.79 4.88 -4.09
C THR A 203 1.52 3.53 -3.45
N VAL A 204 2.52 2.96 -2.80
CA VAL A 204 2.48 1.61 -2.24
C VAL A 204 2.77 1.65 -0.75
N THR A 205 1.92 1.01 0.03
CA THR A 205 2.16 0.74 1.44
C THR A 205 1.98 -0.75 1.72
N MET A 206 2.69 -1.29 2.70
CA MET A 206 2.66 -2.70 3.04
C MET A 206 2.42 -2.88 4.54
N GLY A 207 1.69 -3.91 4.87
CA GLY A 207 1.44 -4.40 6.21
C GLY A 207 0.95 -5.85 6.15
N ILE A 208 0.13 -6.22 7.10
CA ILE A 208 -0.49 -7.54 7.21
C ILE A 208 -2.00 -7.43 7.35
N ILE A 209 -2.69 -8.53 7.14
CA ILE A 209 -4.08 -8.67 7.55
C ILE A 209 -4.10 -8.77 9.09
N SER A 210 -4.60 -7.72 9.73
CA SER A 210 -4.64 -7.63 11.20
C SER A 210 -5.89 -8.27 11.80
N ASN A 211 -7.00 -8.25 11.06
CA ASN A 211 -8.25 -8.90 11.45
C ASN A 211 -9.13 -9.13 10.22
N LEU A 212 -9.97 -10.14 10.31
CA LEU A 212 -11.03 -10.43 9.34
C LEU A 212 -12.39 -10.20 10.03
N ASN A 213 -13.42 -9.86 9.27
CA ASN A 213 -14.79 -9.69 9.76
C ASN A 213 -14.96 -8.54 10.80
N ARG A 214 -14.25 -7.43 10.62
CA ARG A 214 -14.49 -6.23 11.42
C ARG A 214 -15.80 -5.58 11.03
N ASN A 215 -16.79 -5.73 11.90
CA ASN A 215 -18.08 -5.07 11.73
C ASN A 215 -17.93 -3.55 11.91
N VAL A 216 -18.28 -2.77 10.89
CA VAL A 216 -18.20 -1.30 10.92
C VAL A 216 -19.06 -0.67 12.00
N ALA A 217 -20.13 -1.31 12.45
CA ALA A 217 -20.94 -0.84 13.57
C ALA A 217 -20.13 -0.76 14.87
N GLN A 218 -19.16 -1.67 15.07
CA GLN A 218 -18.23 -1.64 16.21
C GLN A 218 -17.20 -0.50 16.13
N LEU A 219 -17.03 0.09 14.93
CA LEU A 219 -16.16 1.23 14.69
C LEU A 219 -16.89 2.58 14.87
N GLY A 220 -18.16 2.55 15.30
CA GLY A 220 -18.99 3.75 15.47
C GLY A 220 -19.52 4.35 14.16
N ILE A 221 -19.41 3.62 13.05
CA ILE A 221 -19.91 4.04 11.74
C ILE A 221 -21.34 3.47 11.61
N SER A 222 -22.34 4.28 11.95
CA SER A 222 -23.73 3.88 11.81
C SER A 222 -24.15 3.85 10.34
N GLY A 223 -25.00 2.88 9.99
CA GLY A 223 -25.63 2.79 8.67
C GLY A 223 -24.89 1.96 7.63
N LYS A 224 -23.72 1.39 7.93
CA LYS A 224 -23.02 0.45 7.04
C LYS A 224 -23.08 -0.97 7.61
N ARG A 225 -23.35 -1.95 6.76
CA ARG A 225 -23.34 -3.40 7.09
C ARG A 225 -22.23 -4.07 6.32
N LEU A 226 -21.01 -3.96 6.82
CA LEU A 226 -19.84 -4.59 6.20
C LEU A 226 -18.96 -5.23 7.26
N ASP A 227 -18.58 -6.46 6.99
CA ASP A 227 -17.41 -7.05 7.60
C ASP A 227 -16.21 -6.67 6.74
N LEU A 228 -15.27 -5.92 7.30
CA LEU A 228 -14.11 -5.40 6.61
C LEU A 228 -12.86 -6.19 6.97
N ILE A 229 -11.94 -6.25 6.03
CA ILE A 229 -10.56 -6.62 6.27
C ILE A 229 -9.90 -5.45 7.00
N GLN A 230 -9.28 -5.72 8.15
CA GLN A 230 -8.44 -4.76 8.86
C GLN A 230 -6.97 -5.02 8.52
N THR A 231 -6.21 -3.97 8.25
CA THR A 231 -4.77 -4.03 7.98
C THR A 231 -4.05 -2.87 8.68
N ASP A 232 -2.77 -3.05 8.96
CA ASP A 232 -1.85 -1.99 9.39
C ASP A 232 -1.05 -1.39 8.22
N ALA A 233 -1.26 -1.90 6.98
CA ALA A 233 -0.83 -1.18 5.79
C ALA A 233 -1.45 0.22 5.81
N ALA A 234 -0.65 1.27 5.63
CA ALA A 234 -1.13 2.64 5.71
C ALA A 234 -2.14 2.92 4.60
N ILE A 235 -3.41 3.10 4.99
CA ILE A 235 -4.47 3.59 4.11
C ILE A 235 -4.56 5.09 4.32
N ASN A 236 -4.38 5.84 3.25
CA ASN A 236 -4.40 7.30 3.26
C ASN A 236 -5.24 7.79 2.08
N PRO A 237 -5.62 9.08 2.12
CA PRO A 237 -6.11 9.72 0.92
C PRO A 237 -5.14 9.51 -0.25
N GLY A 238 -5.65 9.00 -1.35
CA GLY A 238 -4.86 8.62 -2.53
C GLY A 238 -4.90 7.12 -2.83
N ASN A 239 -4.97 6.23 -1.82
CA ASN A 239 -5.18 4.81 -2.08
C ASN A 239 -6.61 4.31 -1.78
N SER A 240 -7.51 5.19 -1.27
CA SER A 240 -8.93 4.88 -1.12
C SER A 240 -9.57 4.59 -2.47
N GLY A 241 -10.30 3.48 -2.57
CA GLY A 241 -10.86 2.94 -3.81
C GLY A 241 -9.89 2.08 -4.62
N GLY A 242 -8.59 2.18 -4.35
CA GLY A 242 -7.58 1.32 -4.93
C GLY A 242 -7.55 -0.09 -4.30
N PRO A 243 -6.80 -1.01 -4.88
CA PRO A 243 -6.75 -2.39 -4.42
C PRO A 243 -5.88 -2.58 -3.17
N LEU A 244 -6.29 -3.53 -2.33
CA LEU A 244 -5.44 -4.24 -1.39
C LEU A 244 -5.02 -5.55 -2.07
N LEU A 245 -3.71 -5.80 -2.18
CA LEU A 245 -3.15 -6.97 -2.85
C LEU A 245 -2.56 -7.95 -1.83
N ASN A 246 -2.55 -9.24 -2.21
CA ASN A 246 -1.74 -10.26 -1.55
C ASN A 246 -0.28 -10.26 -2.07
N ALA A 247 0.54 -11.18 -1.59
CA ALA A 247 1.94 -11.31 -2.00
C ALA A 247 2.11 -11.71 -3.48
N GLU A 248 1.11 -12.37 -4.05
CA GLU A 248 1.05 -12.78 -5.45
C GLU A 248 0.59 -11.64 -6.39
N GLY A 249 0.20 -10.49 -5.83
CA GLY A 249 -0.31 -9.33 -6.58
C GLY A 249 -1.78 -9.49 -6.99
N GLU A 250 -2.53 -10.39 -6.39
CA GLU A 250 -3.97 -10.50 -6.63
C GLU A 250 -4.74 -9.56 -5.70
N VAL A 251 -5.83 -8.99 -6.20
CA VAL A 251 -6.69 -8.10 -5.42
C VAL A 251 -7.49 -8.91 -4.41
N ILE A 252 -7.28 -8.67 -3.12
CA ILE A 252 -7.99 -9.30 -2.00
C ILE A 252 -9.01 -8.38 -1.34
N GLY A 253 -8.96 -7.08 -1.63
CA GLY A 253 -9.91 -6.11 -1.12
C GLY A 253 -9.81 -4.77 -1.84
N ILE A 254 -10.77 -3.89 -1.54
CA ILE A 254 -10.81 -2.49 -2.00
C ILE A 254 -10.63 -1.59 -0.78
N ASN A 255 -9.56 -0.80 -0.76
CA ASN A 255 -9.24 0.11 0.34
C ASN A 255 -10.37 1.13 0.51
N THR A 256 -10.82 1.39 1.74
CA THR A 256 -11.97 2.28 1.94
C THR A 256 -11.80 3.27 3.07
N LEU A 257 -11.64 2.83 4.28
CA LEU A 257 -11.70 3.68 5.45
C LEU A 257 -10.39 3.70 6.22
N VAL A 258 -10.14 4.85 6.88
CA VAL A 258 -9.12 5.01 7.91
C VAL A 258 -9.81 5.45 9.18
N ARG A 259 -9.42 4.91 10.32
CA ARG A 259 -9.91 5.38 11.60
C ARG A 259 -9.06 6.56 12.08
N SER A 260 -9.71 7.70 12.31
CA SER A 260 -9.11 8.86 12.99
C SER A 260 -9.33 8.74 14.51
N GLY A 261 -8.35 9.18 15.31
CA GLY A 261 -8.46 9.16 16.78
C GLY A 261 -7.86 7.90 17.42
N PRO A 262 -8.35 7.47 18.60
CA PRO A 262 -7.82 6.29 19.29
C PRO A 262 -7.88 5.04 18.40
N GLY A 263 -6.71 4.45 18.09
CA GLY A 263 -6.56 3.40 17.09
C GLY A 263 -6.25 3.94 15.68
N ALA A 264 -5.77 5.17 15.56
CA ALA A 264 -5.19 5.69 14.32
C ALA A 264 -4.09 4.76 13.80
N GLY A 265 -4.02 4.59 12.47
CA GLY A 265 -3.08 3.64 11.83
C GLY A 265 -3.74 2.30 11.47
N LEU A 266 -5.04 2.11 11.73
CA LEU A 266 -5.79 0.98 11.23
C LEU A 266 -6.44 1.33 9.90
N GLY A 267 -6.07 0.59 8.86
CA GLY A 267 -6.70 0.63 7.55
C GLY A 267 -7.78 -0.45 7.43
N PHE A 268 -8.73 -0.20 6.53
CA PHE A 268 -9.82 -1.13 6.25
C PHE A 268 -10.04 -1.27 4.76
N ALA A 269 -10.39 -2.49 4.34
CA ALA A 269 -10.73 -2.78 2.95
C ALA A 269 -11.98 -3.66 2.86
N ILE A 270 -12.75 -3.46 1.81
CA ILE A 270 -13.92 -4.28 1.47
C ILE A 270 -13.39 -5.59 0.86
N PRO A 271 -13.76 -6.77 1.39
CA PRO A 271 -13.32 -8.05 0.85
C PRO A 271 -13.67 -8.20 -0.64
N ILE A 272 -12.74 -8.72 -1.43
CA ILE A 272 -12.90 -8.75 -2.90
C ILE A 272 -14.06 -9.67 -3.35
N ASN A 273 -14.32 -10.79 -2.67
CA ASN A 273 -15.44 -11.65 -3.03
C ASN A 273 -16.78 -10.93 -2.88
N ARG A 274 -16.90 -10.11 -1.83
CA ARG A 274 -18.07 -9.26 -1.63
C ARG A 274 -18.15 -8.13 -2.65
N ALA A 275 -17.02 -7.47 -2.93
CA ALA A 275 -16.94 -6.43 -3.93
C ALA A 275 -17.36 -6.94 -5.31
N ARG A 276 -16.90 -8.13 -5.70
CA ARG A 276 -17.28 -8.79 -6.96
C ARG A 276 -18.79 -9.06 -7.04
N SER A 277 -19.38 -9.60 -5.98
CA SER A 277 -20.83 -9.87 -5.92
C SER A 277 -21.65 -8.58 -6.06
N ILE A 278 -21.27 -7.52 -5.38
CA ILE A 278 -21.93 -6.21 -5.46
C ILE A 278 -21.75 -5.61 -6.86
N ALA A 279 -20.54 -5.66 -7.43
CA ALA A 279 -20.27 -5.16 -8.78
C ALA A 279 -21.16 -5.83 -9.81
N GLN A 280 -21.32 -7.15 -9.76
CA GLN A 280 -22.23 -7.88 -10.65
C GLN A 280 -23.68 -7.40 -10.54
N GLN A 281 -24.15 -7.12 -9.31
CA GLN A 281 -25.50 -6.58 -9.10
C GLN A 281 -25.65 -5.16 -9.66
N LEU A 282 -24.59 -4.34 -9.56
CA LEU A 282 -24.62 -2.95 -10.07
C LEU A 282 -24.57 -2.89 -11.58
N VAL A 283 -23.87 -3.81 -12.23
CA VAL A 283 -23.76 -3.88 -13.71
C VAL A 283 -25.04 -4.45 -14.34
N ASN A 284 -25.77 -5.33 -13.65
CA ASN A 284 -26.96 -6.00 -14.17
C ASN A 284 -28.28 -5.22 -13.90
N LYS A 285 -28.21 -4.05 -13.27
CA LYS A 285 -29.36 -3.15 -13.07
C LYS A 285 -29.56 -2.23 -14.25
#